data_8771a33a6809d29a21a064f3d67c3895
#
_entry.id   8771a33a6809d29a21a064f3d67c3895
#
_cell.length_a   1.000
_cell.length_b   1.000
_cell.length_c   1.000
_cell.angle_alpha   90.00
_cell.angle_beta   90.00
_cell.angle_gamma   90.00
#
_symmetry.space_group_name_H-M   'P 1'
#
loop_
_entity.id
_entity.type
_entity.pdbx_description
1 polymer ?
#
loop_
_entity_poly.entity_id
_entity_poly.type
_entity_poly.pdbx_seq_one_letter_code
_entity_poly.pdbx_strand_id
1 'polypeptide(L)'
;MALRRCCSAVVLATALLGASVSTGFSAKDAGLTTSGLPLPRYVSLKSDHVNVRAGPTKDNDVAWVYTRSGLPVEITAEFENWRRVRDSEGAEGWVYHSLLSGRRTAVITMKTKDELAPLYDRADPTSAVVARLQAGVVTQVKRCAAGWCHVAGNGFDGWLEQQRLWGVYADEKVE
;
A
#
# COMPACT_ATOMS: atom_id res chain seq x y z
N MET A 1 -39.98 3.28 -77.90
CA MET A 1 -41.04 2.44 -77.32
C MET A 1 -40.38 1.27 -76.60
N ALA A 2 -40.02 1.37 -75.35
CA ALA A 2 -39.66 0.26 -74.54
C ALA A 2 -39.76 0.69 -73.07
N LEU A 3 -40.70 0.18 -72.32
CA LEU A 3 -40.90 0.32 -70.90
C LEU A 3 -39.76 -0.41 -70.18
N ARG A 4 -39.05 0.29 -69.34
CA ARG A 4 -38.15 -0.34 -68.34
C ARG A 4 -38.76 -0.18 -66.97
N ARG A 5 -39.10 -1.32 -66.36
CA ARG A 5 -39.58 -1.43 -65.00
C ARG A 5 -38.40 -1.26 -64.02
N CYS A 6 -38.50 -0.30 -63.11
CA CYS A 6 -37.61 -0.16 -61.98
C CYS A 6 -38.05 -1.10 -60.84
N CYS A 7 -37.20 -2.05 -60.48
CA CYS A 7 -37.37 -2.83 -59.26
C CYS A 7 -36.73 -2.06 -58.08
N SER A 8 -37.56 -1.60 -57.16
CA SER A 8 -37.11 -1.05 -55.89
C SER A 8 -36.72 -2.19 -54.95
N ALA A 9 -35.46 -2.29 -54.63
CA ALA A 9 -34.92 -3.16 -53.56
C ALA A 9 -35.07 -2.46 -52.21
N VAL A 10 -35.89 -3.00 -51.33
CA VAL A 10 -36.01 -2.59 -49.94
C VAL A 10 -34.88 -3.25 -49.15
N VAL A 11 -33.93 -2.45 -48.67
CA VAL A 11 -32.89 -2.93 -47.78
C VAL A 11 -33.41 -2.82 -46.34
N LEU A 12 -33.70 -3.94 -45.71
CA LEU A 12 -33.95 -4.00 -44.26
C LEU A 12 -32.63 -3.87 -43.51
N ALA A 13 -32.44 -2.76 -42.83
CA ALA A 13 -31.35 -2.59 -41.89
C ALA A 13 -31.75 -3.18 -40.53
N THR A 14 -31.19 -4.34 -40.20
CA THR A 14 -31.28 -4.92 -38.85
C THR A 14 -30.28 -4.26 -37.92
N ALA A 15 -30.75 -3.40 -37.03
CA ALA A 15 -29.94 -2.80 -35.96
C ALA A 15 -29.70 -3.86 -34.87
N LEU A 16 -28.46 -4.35 -34.76
CA LEU A 16 -27.99 -5.16 -33.63
C LEU A 16 -27.72 -4.22 -32.45
N LEU A 17 -28.61 -4.22 -31.46
CA LEU A 17 -28.31 -3.62 -30.15
C LEU A 17 -27.26 -4.49 -29.44
N GLY A 18 -26.02 -4.06 -29.47
CA GLY A 18 -24.96 -4.61 -28.64
C GLY A 18 -25.17 -4.23 -27.17
N ALA A 19 -25.65 -5.15 -26.35
CA ALA A 19 -25.67 -4.98 -24.91
C ALA A 19 -24.23 -5.08 -24.38
N SER A 20 -23.64 -3.93 -24.01
CA SER A 20 -22.37 -3.87 -23.30
C SER A 20 -22.58 -4.38 -21.87
N VAL A 21 -22.17 -5.61 -21.59
CA VAL A 21 -22.12 -6.15 -20.22
C VAL A 21 -20.90 -5.53 -19.55
N SER A 22 -21.13 -4.47 -18.79
CA SER A 22 -20.13 -3.93 -17.86
C SER A 22 -19.97 -4.92 -16.71
N THR A 23 -18.92 -5.73 -16.75
CA THR A 23 -18.49 -6.52 -15.59
C THR A 23 -17.96 -5.56 -14.54
N GLY A 24 -18.86 -5.12 -13.66
CA GLY A 24 -18.47 -4.42 -12.45
C GLY A 24 -17.61 -5.34 -11.59
N PHE A 25 -16.32 -5.04 -11.47
CA PHE A 25 -15.48 -5.62 -10.43
C PHE A 25 -16.05 -5.19 -9.08
N SER A 26 -16.80 -6.07 -8.45
CA SER A 26 -17.28 -5.88 -7.09
C SER A 26 -16.08 -6.07 -6.15
N ALA A 27 -15.48 -4.96 -5.70
CA ALA A 27 -14.53 -4.96 -4.61
C ALA A 27 -15.32 -5.20 -3.31
N LYS A 28 -15.56 -6.46 -2.96
CA LYS A 28 -15.97 -6.88 -1.61
C LYS A 28 -15.98 -8.40 -1.48
N ASP A 29 -14.79 -8.97 -1.33
CA ASP A 29 -14.61 -10.14 -0.48
C ASP A 29 -13.49 -9.80 0.52
N ALA A 30 -13.78 -8.91 1.44
CA ALA A 30 -13.09 -8.85 2.71
C ALA A 30 -13.56 -10.08 3.51
N GLY A 31 -13.07 -11.27 3.12
CA GLY A 31 -13.26 -12.49 3.88
C GLY A 31 -12.86 -12.22 5.33
N LEU A 32 -13.61 -12.76 6.28
CA LEU A 32 -13.29 -12.71 7.70
C LEU A 32 -11.85 -13.15 7.90
N THR A 33 -10.99 -12.19 8.24
CA THR A 33 -9.58 -12.46 8.52
C THR A 33 -9.48 -13.20 9.85
N THR A 34 -8.49 -14.06 10.01
CA THR A 34 -8.27 -14.81 11.27
C THR A 34 -8.14 -13.87 12.48
N SER A 35 -7.66 -12.67 12.28
CA SER A 35 -7.52 -11.65 13.36
C SER A 35 -8.75 -10.75 13.53
N GLY A 36 -9.73 -10.79 12.64
CA GLY A 36 -10.86 -9.85 12.59
C GLY A 36 -10.49 -8.43 12.14
N LEU A 37 -9.23 -8.21 11.74
CA LEU A 37 -8.74 -6.91 11.28
C LEU A 37 -8.79 -6.79 9.76
N PRO A 38 -8.96 -5.58 9.19
CA PRO A 38 -9.02 -5.41 7.74
C PRO A 38 -7.72 -5.81 7.04
N LEU A 39 -7.85 -6.22 5.79
CA LEU A 39 -6.75 -6.45 4.86
C LEU A 39 -6.96 -5.60 3.59
N PRO A 40 -5.88 -5.08 3.01
CA PRO A 40 -4.51 -5.05 3.57
C PRO A 40 -4.40 -4.05 4.71
N ARG A 41 -3.31 -4.16 5.51
CA ARG A 41 -3.01 -3.18 6.56
C ARG A 41 -1.52 -3.11 6.87
N TYR A 42 -1.06 -1.93 7.29
CA TYR A 42 0.31 -1.73 7.73
C TYR A 42 0.50 -2.05 9.21
N VAL A 43 1.62 -2.70 9.50
CA VAL A 43 2.15 -2.99 10.83
C VAL A 43 3.66 -2.78 10.82
N SER A 44 4.33 -2.93 11.97
CA SER A 44 5.80 -2.86 12.03
C SER A 44 6.40 -4.14 12.58
N LEU A 45 7.65 -4.41 12.24
CA LEU A 45 8.44 -5.49 12.83
C LEU A 45 8.74 -5.14 14.29
N LYS A 46 8.54 -6.10 15.19
CA LYS A 46 8.73 -5.91 16.63
C LYS A 46 10.19 -6.06 17.05
N SER A 47 10.96 -6.89 16.32
CA SER A 47 12.33 -7.26 16.62
C SER A 47 13.26 -6.89 15.44
N ASP A 48 14.55 -6.87 15.72
CA ASP A 48 15.64 -6.75 14.76
C ASP A 48 16.10 -8.11 14.19
N HIS A 49 15.41 -9.19 14.52
CA HIS A 49 15.62 -10.51 13.95
C HIS A 49 14.28 -11.18 13.69
N VAL A 50 13.80 -11.08 12.45
CA VAL A 50 12.49 -11.63 12.05
C VAL A 50 12.66 -12.51 10.82
N ASN A 51 12.49 -13.82 11.03
CA ASN A 51 12.49 -14.80 9.95
C ASN A 51 11.24 -14.64 9.08
N VAL A 52 11.44 -14.54 7.78
CA VAL A 52 10.40 -14.59 6.77
C VAL A 52 10.49 -15.93 6.04
N ARG A 53 9.38 -16.63 5.95
CA ARG A 53 9.32 -17.98 5.40
C ARG A 53 8.58 -18.00 4.05
N ALA A 54 8.90 -19.03 3.26
CA ALA A 54 8.25 -19.26 1.97
C ALA A 54 6.75 -19.64 2.09
N GLY A 55 6.34 -20.14 3.27
CA GLY A 55 4.95 -20.56 3.53
C GLY A 55 4.55 -20.39 4.99
N PRO A 56 3.25 -20.59 5.31
CA PRO A 56 2.66 -20.27 6.60
C PRO A 56 2.79 -21.41 7.63
N THR A 57 3.96 -22.06 7.69
CA THR A 57 4.28 -23.06 8.72
C THR A 57 5.74 -22.95 9.16
N LYS A 58 6.08 -23.55 10.29
CA LYS A 58 7.46 -23.62 10.78
C LYS A 58 8.37 -24.52 9.93
N ASP A 59 7.76 -25.44 9.18
CA ASP A 59 8.48 -26.41 8.33
C ASP A 59 8.89 -25.82 6.99
N ASN A 60 8.32 -24.67 6.61
CA ASN A 60 8.75 -23.96 5.42
C ASN A 60 10.12 -23.31 5.65
N ASP A 61 10.93 -23.28 4.59
CA ASP A 61 12.24 -22.65 4.59
C ASP A 61 12.17 -21.17 4.95
N VAL A 62 13.21 -20.70 5.62
CA VAL A 62 13.46 -19.27 5.83
C VAL A 62 13.99 -18.70 4.53
N ALA A 63 13.19 -17.85 3.87
CA ALA A 63 13.56 -17.21 2.62
C ALA A 63 14.55 -16.05 2.85
N TRP A 64 14.32 -15.26 3.91
CA TRP A 64 15.27 -14.20 4.36
C TRP A 64 14.97 -13.82 5.82
N VAL A 65 15.81 -12.95 6.36
CA VAL A 65 15.69 -12.42 7.72
C VAL A 65 15.72 -10.90 7.67
N TYR A 66 14.73 -10.25 8.27
CA TYR A 66 14.82 -8.83 8.54
C TYR A 66 15.70 -8.60 9.77
N THR A 67 16.62 -7.63 9.66
CA THR A 67 17.62 -7.32 10.69
C THR A 67 17.42 -5.94 11.33
N ARG A 68 16.24 -5.34 11.15
CA ARG A 68 15.93 -4.01 11.66
C ARG A 68 14.52 -3.97 12.28
N SER A 69 14.44 -3.65 13.57
CA SER A 69 13.15 -3.44 14.24
C SER A 69 12.46 -2.18 13.71
N GLY A 70 11.13 -2.15 13.82
CA GLY A 70 10.33 -1.01 13.41
C GLY A 70 10.15 -0.84 11.90
N LEU A 71 10.72 -1.71 11.06
CA LEU A 71 10.43 -1.67 9.63
C LEU A 71 8.91 -1.83 9.41
N PRO A 72 8.27 -0.96 8.62
CA PRO A 72 6.89 -1.17 8.22
C PRO A 72 6.81 -2.37 7.29
N VAL A 73 5.73 -3.12 7.39
CA VAL A 73 5.34 -4.17 6.44
C VAL A 73 3.82 -4.13 6.26
N GLU A 74 3.36 -4.45 5.07
CA GLU A 74 1.94 -4.54 4.77
C GLU A 74 1.48 -6.00 4.88
N ILE A 75 0.50 -6.28 5.73
CA ILE A 75 -0.14 -7.60 5.79
C ILE A 75 -1.12 -7.71 4.63
N THR A 76 -0.89 -8.65 3.73
CA THR A 76 -1.71 -8.89 2.53
C THR A 76 -2.62 -10.10 2.68
N ALA A 77 -2.27 -11.07 3.56
CA ALA A 77 -3.08 -12.25 3.85
C ALA A 77 -2.81 -12.78 5.27
N GLU A 78 -3.73 -13.57 5.77
CA GLU A 78 -3.62 -14.26 7.05
C GLU A 78 -3.90 -15.76 6.89
N PHE A 79 -3.14 -16.56 7.60
CA PHE A 79 -3.39 -17.98 7.74
C PHE A 79 -3.04 -18.38 9.18
N GLU A 80 -4.02 -18.76 9.99
CA GLU A 80 -3.85 -19.08 11.42
C GLU A 80 -3.02 -18.00 12.16
N ASN A 81 -1.86 -18.39 12.67
CA ASN A 81 -0.92 -17.51 13.37
C ASN A 81 0.09 -16.82 12.44
N TRP A 82 -0.03 -16.99 11.11
CA TRP A 82 0.89 -16.45 10.14
C TRP A 82 0.27 -15.27 9.37
N ARG A 83 1.13 -14.35 9.00
CA ARG A 83 0.77 -13.17 8.21
C ARG A 83 1.66 -13.13 6.98
N ARG A 84 1.04 -13.07 5.80
CA ARG A 84 1.78 -12.77 4.58
C ARG A 84 2.07 -11.29 4.59
N VAL A 85 3.34 -10.95 4.55
CA VAL A 85 3.78 -9.57 4.57
C VAL A 85 4.43 -9.19 3.25
N ARG A 86 4.30 -7.92 2.88
CA ARG A 86 5.00 -7.28 1.77
C ARG A 86 5.80 -6.12 2.33
N ASP A 87 7.05 -5.96 1.88
CA ASP A 87 7.89 -4.82 2.26
C ASP A 87 7.87 -3.69 1.22
N SER A 88 8.64 -2.63 1.46
CA SER A 88 8.73 -1.46 0.58
C SER A 88 9.40 -1.73 -0.76
N GLU A 89 10.10 -2.84 -0.91
CA GLU A 89 10.75 -3.28 -2.15
C GLU A 89 9.86 -4.25 -2.94
N GLY A 90 8.71 -4.64 -2.35
CA GLY A 90 7.74 -5.56 -2.95
C GLY A 90 8.00 -7.03 -2.66
N ALA A 91 9.01 -7.37 -1.83
CA ALA A 91 9.24 -8.76 -1.44
C ALA A 91 8.14 -9.26 -0.50
N GLU A 92 7.67 -10.48 -0.73
CA GLU A 92 6.57 -11.08 0.02
C GLU A 92 6.95 -12.41 0.66
N GLY A 93 6.49 -12.64 1.89
CA GLY A 93 6.68 -13.90 2.59
C GLY A 93 5.87 -13.96 3.87
N TRP A 94 6.04 -15.03 4.64
CA TRP A 94 5.22 -15.31 5.83
C TRP A 94 5.99 -15.07 7.13
N VAL A 95 5.39 -14.29 8.00
CA VAL A 95 5.91 -13.94 9.33
C VAL A 95 4.93 -14.40 10.40
N TYR A 96 5.44 -14.90 11.52
CA TYR A 96 4.61 -15.28 12.66
C TYR A 96 4.07 -14.03 13.36
N HIS A 97 2.78 -13.99 13.67
CA HIS A 97 2.08 -12.78 14.10
C HIS A 97 2.68 -12.10 15.33
N SER A 98 3.27 -12.87 16.27
CA SER A 98 3.85 -12.31 17.50
C SER A 98 5.11 -11.47 17.26
N LEU A 99 5.73 -11.57 16.08
CA LEU A 99 6.88 -10.77 15.64
C LEU A 99 6.45 -9.42 15.02
N LEU A 100 5.15 -9.19 14.93
CA LEU A 100 4.55 -7.97 14.39
C LEU A 100 3.97 -7.10 15.51
N SER A 101 3.94 -5.80 15.29
CA SER A 101 3.45 -4.77 16.21
C SER A 101 2.48 -3.85 15.49
N GLY A 102 1.39 -3.46 16.15
CA GLY A 102 0.46 -2.45 15.65
C GLY A 102 1.03 -1.01 15.63
N ARG A 103 2.27 -0.81 16.09
CA ARG A 103 2.91 0.51 16.01
C ARG A 103 2.99 0.96 14.56
N ARG A 104 2.54 2.18 14.31
CA ARG A 104 2.59 2.76 12.96
C ARG A 104 3.97 3.37 12.72
N THR A 105 4.64 2.80 11.74
CA THR A 105 5.91 3.30 11.23
C THR A 105 5.83 3.44 9.71
N ALA A 106 6.72 4.22 9.14
CA ALA A 106 6.86 4.37 7.71
C ALA A 106 8.33 4.47 7.31
N VAL A 107 8.63 4.09 6.08
CA VAL A 107 9.93 4.34 5.42
C VAL A 107 9.77 5.52 4.50
N ILE A 108 10.75 6.43 4.53
CA ILE A 108 10.81 7.54 3.60
C ILE A 108 11.16 7.01 2.21
N THR A 109 10.32 7.33 1.24
CA THR A 109 10.52 6.98 -0.18
C THR A 109 10.79 8.24 -1.00
N MET A 110 11.74 8.14 -1.93
CA MET A 110 12.13 9.24 -2.81
C MET A 110 12.20 8.74 -4.24
N LYS A 111 12.00 9.63 -5.21
CA LYS A 111 12.11 9.29 -6.63
C LYS A 111 13.55 8.98 -7.03
N THR A 112 14.51 9.66 -6.43
CA THR A 112 15.94 9.47 -6.64
C THR A 112 16.65 9.25 -5.29
N LYS A 113 17.76 8.49 -5.28
CA LYS A 113 18.49 8.16 -4.06
C LYS A 113 19.17 9.38 -3.40
N ASP A 114 19.51 10.38 -4.20
CA ASP A 114 20.23 11.57 -3.74
C ASP A 114 19.31 12.70 -3.26
N GLU A 115 17.99 12.54 -3.46
CA GLU A 115 17.00 13.51 -3.00
C GLU A 115 16.79 13.37 -1.49
N LEU A 116 16.69 14.51 -0.79
CA LEU A 116 16.36 14.57 0.63
C LEU A 116 14.93 15.05 0.81
N ALA A 117 14.16 14.33 1.62
CA ALA A 117 12.81 14.75 2.00
C ALA A 117 12.87 15.89 3.00
N PRO A 118 12.31 17.07 2.70
CA PRO A 118 12.24 18.15 3.68
C PRO A 118 11.20 17.80 4.76
N LEU A 119 11.59 17.89 6.02
CA LEU A 119 10.72 17.78 7.17
C LEU A 119 10.37 19.20 7.63
N TYR A 120 9.10 19.49 7.77
CA TYR A 120 8.58 20.82 8.05
C TYR A 120 8.12 20.95 9.52
N ASP A 121 8.17 22.16 10.04
CA ASP A 121 7.65 22.50 11.37
C ASP A 121 6.12 22.34 11.46
N ARG A 122 5.42 22.59 10.35
CA ARG A 122 3.97 22.46 10.22
C ARG A 122 3.59 21.72 8.95
N ALA A 123 2.34 21.26 8.85
CA ALA A 123 1.76 20.64 7.66
C ALA A 123 1.53 21.66 6.51
N ASP A 124 2.60 22.34 6.11
CA ASP A 124 2.60 23.44 5.15
C ASP A 124 3.99 23.52 4.48
N PRO A 125 4.09 23.43 3.14
CA PRO A 125 5.35 23.47 2.41
C PRO A 125 6.05 24.85 2.48
N THR A 126 5.36 25.89 2.93
CA THR A 126 5.91 27.23 3.13
C THR A 126 6.48 27.44 4.54
N SER A 127 6.26 26.48 5.46
CA SER A 127 6.79 26.55 6.82
C SER A 127 8.30 26.24 6.88
N ALA A 128 8.91 26.48 8.02
CA ALA A 128 10.34 26.22 8.19
C ALA A 128 10.68 24.75 8.01
N VAL A 129 11.77 24.46 7.30
CA VAL A 129 12.34 23.11 7.20
C VAL A 129 13.17 22.85 8.44
N VAL A 130 12.76 21.90 9.28
CA VAL A 130 13.42 21.53 10.54
C VAL A 130 14.48 20.43 10.38
N ALA A 131 14.34 19.60 9.35
CA ALA A 131 15.31 18.56 9.00
C ALA A 131 15.20 18.20 7.51
N ARG A 132 16.21 17.47 7.02
CA ARG A 132 16.18 16.80 5.71
C ARG A 132 16.52 15.33 5.90
N LEU A 133 15.65 14.45 5.42
CA LEU A 133 15.71 13.02 5.66
C LEU A 133 16.02 12.26 4.37
N GLN A 134 16.87 11.25 4.47
CA GLN A 134 17.22 10.38 3.34
C GLN A 134 16.15 9.32 3.09
N ALA A 135 16.09 8.80 1.86
CA ALA A 135 15.33 7.60 1.55
C ALA A 135 15.77 6.43 2.45
N GLY A 136 14.84 5.53 2.80
CA GLY A 136 15.10 4.39 3.67
C GLY A 136 15.13 4.70 5.18
N VAL A 137 15.05 5.98 5.58
CA VAL A 137 14.90 6.33 7.00
C VAL A 137 13.54 5.85 7.50
N VAL A 138 13.56 5.10 8.61
CA VAL A 138 12.34 4.64 9.30
C VAL A 138 11.90 5.69 10.29
N THR A 139 10.63 6.05 10.21
CA THR A 139 10.00 7.04 11.10
C THR A 139 8.84 6.39 11.87
N GLN A 140 8.56 6.89 13.05
CA GLN A 140 7.29 6.65 13.72
C GLN A 140 6.25 7.61 13.15
N VAL A 141 5.10 7.09 12.73
CA VAL A 141 3.95 7.90 12.32
C VAL A 141 3.12 8.21 13.56
N LYS A 142 3.03 9.49 13.89
CA LYS A 142 2.24 9.99 15.03
C LYS A 142 0.79 10.26 14.61
N ARG A 143 0.64 10.92 13.46
CA ARG A 143 -0.66 11.35 12.95
C ARG A 143 -0.57 11.61 11.46
N CYS A 144 -1.64 11.30 10.71
CA CYS A 144 -1.78 11.68 9.30
C CYS A 144 -3.15 12.30 9.06
N ALA A 145 -3.17 13.42 8.34
CA ALA A 145 -4.39 14.09 7.90
C ALA A 145 -4.11 15.01 6.71
N ALA A 146 -5.05 15.13 5.80
CA ALA A 146 -5.01 16.08 4.66
C ALA A 146 -3.72 16.01 3.83
N GLY A 147 -3.20 14.81 3.58
CA GLY A 147 -1.99 14.61 2.76
C GLY A 147 -0.67 14.85 3.48
N TRP A 148 -0.70 15.09 4.79
CA TRP A 148 0.47 15.31 5.64
C TRP A 148 0.52 14.31 6.78
N CYS A 149 1.73 13.87 7.16
CA CYS A 149 1.96 13.06 8.34
C CYS A 149 2.94 13.74 9.30
N HIS A 150 2.57 13.77 10.57
CA HIS A 150 3.49 14.09 11.66
C HIS A 150 4.31 12.85 11.96
N VAL A 151 5.61 12.93 11.76
CA VAL A 151 6.54 11.83 11.93
C VAL A 151 7.65 12.19 12.90
N ALA A 152 8.15 11.18 13.60
CA ALA A 152 9.26 11.36 14.53
C ALA A 152 10.24 10.19 14.41
N GLY A 153 11.49 10.47 14.77
CA GLY A 153 12.57 9.49 14.83
C GLY A 153 13.68 9.93 15.76
N ASN A 154 14.82 9.26 15.65
CA ASN A 154 15.97 9.63 16.46
C ASN A 154 16.55 10.99 16.01
N GLY A 155 16.31 12.01 16.82
CA GLY A 155 16.83 13.37 16.57
C GLY A 155 16.02 14.23 15.61
N PHE A 156 14.81 13.83 15.22
CA PHE A 156 13.91 14.63 14.40
C PHE A 156 12.44 14.44 14.78
N ASP A 157 11.66 15.49 14.59
CA ASP A 157 10.20 15.53 14.77
C ASP A 157 9.66 16.62 13.86
N GLY A 158 8.56 16.34 13.11
CA GLY A 158 7.98 17.30 12.21
C GLY A 158 7.02 16.70 11.20
N TRP A 159 6.67 17.47 10.18
CA TRP A 159 5.66 17.15 9.19
C TRP A 159 6.27 16.81 7.83
N LEU A 160 5.77 15.74 7.21
CA LEU A 160 6.17 15.28 5.90
C LEU A 160 4.94 15.02 5.03
N GLU A 161 5.06 15.26 3.73
CA GLU A 161 4.03 14.89 2.76
C GLU A 161 3.79 13.38 2.79
N GLN A 162 2.54 12.95 2.92
CA GLN A 162 2.13 11.54 3.04
C GLN A 162 2.61 10.69 1.87
N GLN A 163 2.63 11.24 0.65
CA GLN A 163 3.10 10.57 -0.56
C GLN A 163 4.59 10.18 -0.55
N ARG A 164 5.38 10.71 0.38
CA ARG A 164 6.80 10.37 0.58
C ARG A 164 7.01 9.25 1.59
N LEU A 165 5.93 8.64 2.05
CA LEU A 165 5.95 7.60 3.07
C LEU A 165 5.40 6.29 2.51
N TRP A 166 6.15 5.21 2.66
CA TRP A 166 5.64 3.86 2.56
C TRP A 166 5.38 3.30 3.97
N GLY A 167 4.18 2.82 4.23
CA GLY A 167 3.72 2.42 5.58
C GLY A 167 2.43 3.13 5.99
N VAL A 168 1.92 4.00 5.11
CA VAL A 168 0.60 4.64 5.21
C VAL A 168 -0.07 4.62 3.83
N TYR A 169 -1.38 4.46 3.79
CA TYR A 169 -2.13 4.54 2.53
C TYR A 169 -2.35 5.99 2.13
N ALA A 170 -2.58 6.22 0.83
CA ALA A 170 -2.99 7.54 0.36
C ALA A 170 -4.27 7.96 1.09
N ASP A 171 -4.30 9.22 1.57
CA ASP A 171 -5.41 9.81 2.31
C ASP A 171 -5.82 9.11 3.62
N GLU A 172 -5.02 8.14 4.07
CA GLU A 172 -5.24 7.48 5.36
C GLU A 172 -5.14 8.50 6.50
N LYS A 173 -6.12 8.46 7.39
CA LYS A 173 -6.07 9.18 8.66
C LYS A 173 -5.47 8.27 9.72
N VAL A 174 -4.42 8.72 10.38
CA VAL A 174 -3.79 8.07 11.54
C VAL A 174 -3.93 9.02 12.71
N GLU A 175 -4.47 8.52 13.82
CA GLU A 175 -4.68 9.25 15.07
C GLU A 175 -3.81 8.69 16.19
#